data_1d709847bdc33da479b9ae96bd3ed829
#
_entry.id   1d709847bdc33da479b9ae96bd3ed829
#
_cell.length_a   1.000
_cell.length_b   1.000
_cell.length_c   1.000
_cell.angle_alpha   90.00
_cell.angle_beta   90.00
_cell.angle_gamma   90.00
#
_symmetry.space_group_name_H-M   'P 1'
#
loop_
_entity.id
_entity.type
_entity.pdbx_description
1 polymer ?
#
loop_
_entity_poly.entity_id
_entity_poly.type
_entity_poly.pdbx_seq_one_letter_code
_entity_poly.pdbx_strand_id
1 'polypeptide(L)'
;MKKIAYGEWQPSKAWVPRPRGAGERWLGEAETERGSFASTAFSCASGKGSHLGSNAVSSPEFKEPAMTHLDSPDAGMAADDDTTWQGDVRAGVRQVRDLDLLPLSPAERAAAQAAATRHKVRIPKAYLDLIDWSDPADPIRLQVIPSPEELAEQDGELDDPIADHAFSPVPRLTHRHADRVLLFATYQCAVYCRFCFRKESLTSIGRGFSREALEPAFAYIEAHPEIREVILTGGDPLSLPDKALVEIRARIEAVAHVRLLRIHTRVPVALPSRVTSGLVRSLQGRLMVTIVTHFNHAREITPATEQACRALRQGGFVLLNQSVLLKGVNDTVEVLEELCRELMYRLGVKPYYLHHGDLARGTAHRRTTIAEGRALVSVLRARLSGICNPVYVLDLPDGGGKVPLGPCHVEAQDGKTWRIRGQDGEVRAYTEVAGDL
;
A
#
# COMPACT_ATOMS: atom_id res chain seq x y z
N MET A 1 12.43 14.98 -38.28
CA MET A 1 11.95 14.21 -37.12
C MET A 1 12.54 12.80 -37.18
N LYS A 2 13.64 12.56 -36.52
CA LYS A 2 14.24 11.22 -36.43
C LYS A 2 13.60 10.52 -35.22
N LYS A 3 12.94 9.37 -35.46
CA LYS A 3 12.43 8.48 -34.41
C LYS A 3 13.63 7.98 -33.60
N ILE A 4 13.64 8.26 -32.32
CA ILE A 4 14.57 7.66 -31.35
C ILE A 4 14.12 6.21 -31.19
N ALA A 5 14.94 5.26 -31.69
CA ALA A 5 14.77 3.87 -31.41
C ALA A 5 15.22 3.66 -29.94
N TYR A 6 14.28 3.41 -29.04
CA TYR A 6 14.62 2.83 -27.75
C TYR A 6 15.25 1.47 -28.02
N GLY A 7 16.50 1.31 -27.59
CA GLY A 7 17.15 0.00 -27.61
C GLY A 7 16.22 -0.99 -26.90
N GLU A 8 16.01 -2.14 -27.53
CA GLU A 8 15.16 -3.21 -26.99
C GLU A 8 15.68 -3.62 -25.60
N TRP A 9 15.02 -3.13 -24.57
CA TRP A 9 15.18 -3.67 -23.22
C TRP A 9 14.60 -5.10 -23.26
N GLN A 10 15.47 -6.10 -23.33
CA GLN A 10 15.05 -7.48 -23.12
C GLN A 10 14.93 -7.71 -21.62
N PRO A 11 13.72 -7.97 -21.09
CA PRO A 11 13.59 -8.38 -19.71
C PRO A 11 14.34 -9.69 -19.54
N SER A 12 15.35 -9.71 -18.66
CA SER A 12 15.85 -10.96 -18.11
C SER A 12 14.65 -11.76 -17.69
N LYS A 13 14.56 -13.03 -18.10
CA LYS A 13 13.41 -13.93 -17.90
C LYS A 13 12.97 -13.86 -16.45
N ALA A 14 12.07 -12.91 -16.11
CA ALA A 14 11.43 -12.85 -14.83
C ALA A 14 10.54 -14.10 -14.74
N TRP A 15 10.72 -14.84 -13.67
CA TRP A 15 9.91 -16.00 -13.34
C TRP A 15 8.44 -15.57 -13.28
N VAL A 16 7.63 -16.07 -14.22
CA VAL A 16 6.18 -15.93 -14.23
C VAL A 16 5.61 -17.32 -14.07
N PRO A 17 4.88 -17.65 -13.01
CA PRO A 17 4.17 -18.92 -12.91
C PRO A 17 3.11 -18.98 -14.02
N ARG A 18 3.24 -19.93 -14.94
CA ARG A 18 2.19 -20.18 -15.94
C ARG A 18 1.05 -20.97 -15.29
N PRO A 19 -0.21 -20.65 -15.59
CA PRO A 19 -1.34 -21.46 -15.15
C PRO A 19 -1.22 -22.86 -15.75
N ARG A 20 -1.43 -23.88 -14.92
CA ARG A 20 -1.51 -25.29 -15.36
C ARG A 20 -2.82 -25.49 -16.12
N GLY A 21 -2.72 -25.61 -17.43
CA GLY A 21 -3.82 -26.00 -18.30
C GLY A 21 -3.33 -26.92 -19.41
N ALA A 22 -3.84 -28.15 -19.42
CA ALA A 22 -3.89 -29.15 -20.48
C ALA A 22 -2.57 -29.53 -21.21
N GLY A 23 -2.29 -30.82 -21.11
CA GLY A 23 -1.14 -31.55 -21.61
C GLY A 23 -0.79 -31.37 -23.07
N GLU A 24 0.49 -31.16 -23.29
CA GLU A 24 1.19 -31.58 -24.50
C GLU A 24 2.58 -32.07 -24.13
N ARG A 25 2.90 -33.27 -24.63
CA ARG A 25 4.23 -33.92 -24.50
C ARG A 25 5.21 -33.23 -25.42
N TRP A 26 6.33 -32.82 -24.88
CA TRP A 26 7.51 -32.51 -25.70
C TRP A 26 8.62 -33.52 -25.41
N LEU A 27 8.92 -34.33 -26.42
CA LEU A 27 10.18 -35.04 -26.57
C LEU A 27 11.09 -34.10 -27.40
N GLY A 28 12.27 -33.81 -26.89
CA GLY A 28 13.27 -33.02 -27.59
C GLY A 28 14.62 -33.16 -26.90
N GLU A 29 15.52 -33.87 -27.58
CA GLU A 29 16.86 -34.23 -27.16
C GLU A 29 17.74 -33.04 -26.84
N ALA A 30 18.56 -33.17 -25.79
CA ALA A 30 19.59 -32.19 -25.43
C ALA A 30 20.95 -32.62 -25.98
N GLU A 31 21.53 -31.84 -26.87
CA GLU A 31 22.93 -31.91 -27.16
C GLU A 31 23.76 -31.13 -26.15
N THR A 32 24.76 -31.80 -25.63
CA THR A 32 25.76 -31.29 -24.70
C THR A 32 26.91 -30.63 -25.41
N GLU A 33 27.14 -29.35 -25.20
CA GLU A 33 28.47 -28.75 -25.43
C GLU A 33 29.10 -28.34 -24.10
N ARG A 34 30.26 -28.99 -23.84
CA ARG A 34 31.13 -28.66 -22.71
C ARG A 34 32.11 -27.55 -23.15
N GLY A 35 32.00 -26.39 -22.57
CA GLY A 35 33.01 -25.34 -22.61
C GLY A 35 33.66 -25.19 -21.23
N SER A 36 34.93 -25.56 -21.15
CA SER A 36 35.79 -25.43 -19.97
C SER A 36 36.16 -23.97 -19.74
N PHE A 37 35.94 -23.44 -18.55
CA PHE A 37 36.59 -22.21 -18.09
C PHE A 37 37.45 -22.49 -16.87
N ALA A 38 38.74 -22.13 -17.03
CA ALA A 38 39.83 -22.31 -16.09
C ALA A 38 39.65 -21.39 -14.87
N SER A 39 39.82 -21.99 -13.69
CA SER A 39 39.93 -21.34 -12.38
C SER A 39 41.31 -20.69 -12.28
N THR A 40 41.35 -19.38 -12.06
CA THR A 40 42.55 -18.67 -11.59
C THR A 40 42.38 -18.31 -10.11
N ALA A 41 43.10 -19.08 -9.30
CA ALA A 41 43.24 -18.80 -7.88
C ALA A 41 44.26 -17.69 -7.65
N PHE A 42 43.90 -16.61 -6.97
CA PHE A 42 44.84 -15.64 -6.44
C PHE A 42 45.28 -16.03 -5.04
N SER A 43 46.56 -16.36 -4.91
CA SER A 43 47.32 -16.61 -3.68
C SER A 43 47.68 -15.28 -3.05
N CYS A 44 47.32 -15.07 -1.80
CA CYS A 44 47.78 -13.95 -0.99
C CYS A 44 49.00 -14.37 -0.17
N ALA A 45 50.17 -13.82 -0.48
CA ALA A 45 51.39 -14.07 0.20
C ALA A 45 51.51 -13.25 1.49
N SER A 46 51.94 -13.93 2.55
CA SER A 46 52.28 -13.39 3.86
C SER A 46 53.62 -12.66 3.84
N GLY A 47 53.62 -11.40 4.27
CA GLY A 47 54.84 -10.63 4.55
C GLY A 47 54.99 -10.36 6.04
N LYS A 48 56.10 -10.79 6.62
CA LYS A 48 56.49 -10.62 8.02
C LYS A 48 57.09 -9.23 8.29
N GLY A 49 56.68 -8.63 9.39
CA GLY A 49 57.53 -8.05 10.44
C GLY A 49 58.17 -6.70 10.25
N SER A 50 57.86 -5.78 11.17
CA SER A 50 58.91 -5.15 11.99
C SER A 50 58.22 -4.31 13.11
N HIS A 51 58.76 -4.46 14.30
CA HIS A 51 58.47 -3.68 15.51
C HIS A 51 58.82 -2.21 15.35
N LEU A 52 57.98 -1.30 15.89
CA LEU A 52 58.42 -0.03 16.50
C LEU A 52 57.31 0.55 17.39
N GLY A 53 57.68 0.76 18.65
CA GLY A 53 57.38 1.93 19.50
C GLY A 53 55.96 2.08 20.03
N SER A 54 55.76 1.63 21.25
CA SER A 54 54.65 2.01 22.14
C SER A 54 54.75 3.49 22.54
N ASN A 55 53.77 4.30 22.13
CA ASN A 55 53.44 5.51 22.89
C ASN A 55 51.96 5.45 23.25
N ALA A 56 51.75 5.19 24.54
CA ALA A 56 50.43 5.24 25.16
C ALA A 56 49.93 6.70 25.22
N VAL A 57 48.95 7.02 24.41
CA VAL A 57 48.15 8.22 24.60
C VAL A 57 46.91 7.80 25.36
N SER A 58 46.78 8.28 26.58
CA SER A 58 45.63 8.08 27.49
C SER A 58 44.38 8.70 26.84
N SER A 59 43.39 7.86 26.57
CA SER A 59 42.06 8.27 26.17
C SER A 59 41.34 8.92 27.36
N PRO A 60 40.60 10.02 27.17
CA PRO A 60 39.78 10.59 28.23
C PRO A 60 38.62 9.63 28.56
N GLU A 61 38.48 9.29 29.84
CA GLU A 61 37.31 8.59 30.38
C GLU A 61 36.05 9.41 30.11
N PHE A 62 35.22 8.95 29.18
CA PHE A 62 33.82 9.39 29.07
C PHE A 62 33.06 8.78 30.25
N LYS A 63 32.79 9.58 31.26
CA LYS A 63 31.79 9.25 32.30
C LYS A 63 30.43 9.23 31.58
N GLU A 64 29.82 8.05 31.52
CA GLU A 64 28.39 7.92 31.15
C GLU A 64 27.57 8.78 32.12
N PRO A 65 26.67 9.65 31.61
CA PRO A 65 25.70 10.30 32.45
C PRO A 65 24.80 9.22 33.06
N ALA A 66 24.61 9.24 34.37
CA ALA A 66 23.69 8.39 35.08
C ALA A 66 22.35 8.38 34.36
N MET A 67 21.90 7.19 33.93
CA MET A 67 20.53 6.97 33.47
C MET A 67 19.59 7.37 34.59
N THR A 68 19.05 8.57 34.52
CA THR A 68 17.86 8.92 35.26
C THR A 68 16.77 7.97 34.78
N HIS A 69 16.18 7.22 35.70
CA HIS A 69 15.01 6.41 35.48
C HIS A 69 14.00 7.26 34.70
N LEU A 70 13.82 6.95 33.43
CA LEU A 70 12.64 7.37 32.66
C LEU A 70 11.48 6.69 33.36
N ASP A 71 10.61 7.51 33.93
CA ASP A 71 9.37 7.07 34.56
C ASP A 71 8.68 6.07 33.66
N SER A 72 8.24 4.97 34.26
CA SER A 72 7.45 3.93 33.61
C SER A 72 6.29 4.56 32.85
N PRO A 73 6.05 4.18 31.56
CA PRO A 73 4.95 4.72 30.77
C PRO A 73 3.56 4.24 31.21
N ASP A 74 3.43 3.73 32.44
CA ASP A 74 2.16 3.19 32.97
C ASP A 74 1.25 4.19 33.67
N ALA A 75 1.61 5.46 33.73
CA ALA A 75 0.75 6.47 34.33
C ALA A 75 -0.15 7.11 33.27
N GLY A 76 -1.32 6.51 32.99
CA GLY A 76 -2.41 7.20 32.30
C GLY A 76 -3.08 6.50 31.13
N MET A 77 -2.77 5.25 30.80
CA MET A 77 -3.62 4.50 29.88
C MET A 77 -4.79 3.89 30.67
N ALA A 78 -5.96 4.55 30.61
CA ALA A 78 -7.23 3.95 31.03
C ALA A 78 -7.36 2.58 30.36
N ALA A 79 -7.84 1.57 31.09
CA ALA A 79 -8.12 0.26 30.52
C ALA A 79 -8.99 0.47 29.28
N ASP A 80 -8.42 0.13 28.10
CA ASP A 80 -9.11 0.22 26.82
C ASP A 80 -10.36 -0.66 26.90
N ASP A 81 -11.52 -0.04 26.99
CA ASP A 81 -12.78 -0.74 26.84
C ASP A 81 -12.89 -1.19 25.37
N ASP A 82 -12.59 -2.47 25.13
CA ASP A 82 -12.65 -3.13 23.82
C ASP A 82 -14.05 -3.01 23.16
N THR A 83 -14.99 -2.38 23.86
CA THR A 83 -16.39 -2.17 23.43
C THR A 83 -16.58 -0.89 22.62
N THR A 84 -15.67 0.09 22.69
CA THR A 84 -15.89 1.42 22.07
C THR A 84 -15.93 1.38 20.55
N TRP A 85 -15.00 0.69 19.89
CA TRP A 85 -14.97 0.59 18.43
C TRP A 85 -16.13 -0.26 17.88
N GLN A 86 -16.55 -1.31 18.59
CA GLN A 86 -17.76 -2.06 18.22
C GLN A 86 -19.02 -1.17 18.36
N GLY A 87 -19.01 -0.24 19.31
CA GLY A 87 -20.04 0.81 19.44
C GLY A 87 -20.14 1.68 18.21
N ASP A 88 -19.00 2.19 17.71
CA ASP A 88 -18.90 2.96 16.46
C ASP A 88 -19.46 2.20 15.25
N VAL A 89 -19.10 0.91 15.13
CA VAL A 89 -19.62 0.07 14.03
C VAL A 89 -21.12 -0.15 14.16
N ARG A 90 -21.65 -0.37 15.38
CA ARG A 90 -23.08 -0.58 15.61
C ARG A 90 -23.92 0.65 15.35
N ALA A 91 -23.40 1.82 15.71
CA ALA A 91 -24.07 3.11 15.53
C ALA A 91 -23.99 3.66 14.08
N GLY A 92 -23.15 3.06 13.24
CA GLY A 92 -23.00 3.42 11.84
C GLY A 92 -23.95 2.66 10.89
N VAL A 93 -23.73 2.82 9.60
CA VAL A 93 -24.39 2.04 8.53
C VAL A 93 -23.74 0.67 8.42
N ARG A 94 -24.50 -0.42 8.50
CA ARG A 94 -24.01 -1.81 8.40
C ARG A 94 -24.61 -2.57 7.23
N GLN A 95 -25.74 -2.10 6.73
CA GLN A 95 -26.52 -2.73 5.67
C GLN A 95 -27.39 -1.70 4.96
N VAL A 96 -27.99 -2.08 3.84
CA VAL A 96 -28.75 -1.17 2.97
C VAL A 96 -29.87 -0.43 3.69
N ARG A 97 -30.65 -1.10 4.54
CA ARG A 97 -31.74 -0.47 5.28
C ARG A 97 -31.29 0.63 6.26
N ASP A 98 -30.04 0.57 6.73
CA ASP A 98 -29.52 1.58 7.68
C ASP A 98 -29.31 2.94 6.97
N LEU A 99 -29.33 2.98 5.62
CA LEU A 99 -29.33 4.21 4.83
C LEU A 99 -30.59 5.07 5.09
N ASP A 100 -31.65 4.48 5.62
CA ASP A 100 -32.87 5.20 6.01
C ASP A 100 -32.62 6.17 7.17
N LEU A 101 -31.58 5.94 7.97
CA LEU A 101 -31.21 6.78 9.11
C LEU A 101 -30.38 8.00 8.72
N LEU A 102 -29.92 8.07 7.45
CA LEU A 102 -29.08 9.16 6.97
C LEU A 102 -29.93 10.36 6.51
N PRO A 103 -29.43 11.60 6.65
CA PRO A 103 -30.13 12.82 6.22
C PRO A 103 -30.07 12.98 4.69
N LEU A 104 -30.53 11.97 3.97
CA LEU A 104 -30.65 11.96 2.52
C LEU A 104 -32.08 12.34 2.11
N SER A 105 -32.25 13.06 1.02
CA SER A 105 -33.55 13.25 0.40
C SER A 105 -34.15 11.89 -0.02
N PRO A 106 -35.47 11.78 -0.20
CA PRO A 106 -36.09 10.53 -0.65
C PRO A 106 -35.50 9.99 -1.96
N ALA A 107 -35.16 10.88 -2.91
CA ALA A 107 -34.57 10.51 -4.18
C ALA A 107 -33.13 9.99 -4.03
N GLU A 108 -32.29 10.69 -3.27
CA GLU A 108 -30.91 10.26 -2.97
C GLU A 108 -30.89 8.93 -2.23
N ARG A 109 -31.80 8.76 -1.26
CA ARG A 109 -31.91 7.51 -0.50
C ARG A 109 -32.29 6.33 -1.41
N ALA A 110 -33.28 6.49 -2.26
CA ALA A 110 -33.69 5.46 -3.19
C ALA A 110 -32.55 5.09 -4.17
N ALA A 111 -31.82 6.10 -4.67
CA ALA A 111 -30.65 5.89 -5.53
C ALA A 111 -29.51 5.17 -4.81
N ALA A 112 -29.19 5.58 -3.57
CA ALA A 112 -28.16 4.94 -2.75
C ALA A 112 -28.53 3.49 -2.40
N GLN A 113 -29.80 3.21 -2.07
CA GLN A 113 -30.27 1.86 -1.82
C GLN A 113 -30.16 0.98 -3.07
N ALA A 114 -30.54 1.49 -4.24
CA ALA A 114 -30.41 0.78 -5.52
C ALA A 114 -28.92 0.43 -5.81
N ALA A 115 -28.02 1.38 -5.66
CA ALA A 115 -26.58 1.12 -5.84
C ALA A 115 -26.02 0.12 -4.79
N ALA A 116 -26.50 0.17 -3.56
CA ALA A 116 -26.06 -0.72 -2.49
C ALA A 116 -26.56 -2.17 -2.65
N THR A 117 -27.49 -2.45 -3.58
CA THR A 117 -27.89 -3.84 -3.88
C THR A 117 -26.76 -4.61 -4.55
N ARG A 118 -25.91 -3.94 -5.34
CA ARG A 118 -24.80 -4.56 -6.06
C ARG A 118 -23.57 -4.75 -5.16
N HIS A 119 -23.24 -3.76 -4.35
CA HIS A 119 -22.05 -3.79 -3.51
C HIS A 119 -22.38 -3.48 -2.06
N LYS A 120 -21.74 -4.23 -1.14
CA LYS A 120 -21.91 -4.04 0.30
C LYS A 120 -21.75 -2.58 0.72
N VAL A 121 -22.50 -2.18 1.72
CA VAL A 121 -22.35 -0.91 2.41
C VAL A 121 -22.04 -1.15 3.89
N ARG A 122 -21.06 -0.44 4.42
CA ARG A 122 -20.74 -0.30 5.83
C ARG A 122 -19.94 0.98 6.02
N ILE A 123 -20.37 1.79 7.00
CA ILE A 123 -19.72 3.07 7.30
C ILE A 123 -19.80 3.24 8.81
N PRO A 124 -18.66 3.28 9.54
CA PRO A 124 -18.64 3.54 10.98
C PRO A 124 -19.20 4.92 11.29
N LYS A 125 -19.79 5.09 12.51
CA LYS A 125 -20.35 6.36 12.97
C LYS A 125 -19.30 7.48 12.93
N ALA A 126 -18.09 7.23 13.43
CA ALA A 126 -17.01 8.19 13.43
C ALA A 126 -16.67 8.73 12.02
N TYR A 127 -16.84 7.93 10.96
CA TYR A 127 -16.61 8.37 9.59
C TYR A 127 -17.81 9.11 9.01
N LEU A 128 -19.05 8.71 9.37
CA LEU A 128 -20.29 9.44 9.00
C LEU A 128 -20.29 10.86 9.55
N ASP A 129 -19.72 11.07 10.74
CA ASP A 129 -19.67 12.37 11.41
C ASP A 129 -18.74 13.38 10.73
N LEU A 130 -17.91 12.94 9.79
CA LEU A 130 -17.07 13.81 8.99
C LEU A 130 -17.77 14.40 7.77
N ILE A 131 -18.94 13.87 7.41
CA ILE A 131 -19.68 14.27 6.20
C ILE A 131 -20.38 15.59 6.45
N ASP A 132 -20.17 16.55 5.57
CA ASP A 132 -21.05 17.70 5.45
C ASP A 132 -22.30 17.31 4.63
N TRP A 133 -23.38 17.05 5.32
CA TRP A 133 -24.63 16.61 4.69
C TRP A 133 -25.33 17.70 3.90
N SER A 134 -24.95 18.96 4.06
CA SER A 134 -25.49 20.08 3.27
C SER A 134 -24.87 20.18 1.88
N ASP A 135 -23.68 19.55 1.68
CA ASP A 135 -22.95 19.53 0.41
C ASP A 135 -23.07 18.14 -0.25
N PRO A 136 -23.82 18.00 -1.36
CA PRO A 136 -23.88 16.75 -2.10
C PRO A 136 -22.54 16.34 -2.73
N ALA A 137 -21.61 17.30 -2.90
CA ALA A 137 -20.26 17.08 -3.42
C ALA A 137 -19.21 16.91 -2.32
N ASP A 138 -19.62 16.75 -1.05
CA ASP A 138 -18.70 16.55 0.06
C ASP A 138 -17.70 15.40 -0.21
N PRO A 139 -16.37 15.64 -0.13
CA PRO A 139 -15.35 14.66 -0.51
C PRO A 139 -15.33 13.42 0.38
N ILE A 140 -15.85 13.49 1.62
CA ILE A 140 -15.97 12.32 2.50
C ILE A 140 -17.18 11.48 2.10
N ARG A 141 -18.33 12.17 1.86
CA ARG A 141 -19.56 11.56 1.37
C ARG A 141 -19.34 10.77 0.08
N LEU A 142 -18.66 11.36 -0.90
CA LEU A 142 -18.39 10.78 -2.20
C LEU A 142 -17.60 9.48 -2.15
N GLN A 143 -16.88 9.24 -1.07
CA GLN A 143 -16.05 8.04 -0.89
C GLN A 143 -16.83 6.83 -0.34
N VAL A 144 -17.96 7.04 0.33
CA VAL A 144 -18.62 5.97 1.10
C VAL A 144 -20.13 5.85 0.88
N ILE A 145 -20.83 6.93 0.48
CA ILE A 145 -22.26 6.86 0.18
C ILE A 145 -22.42 6.29 -1.24
N PRO A 146 -23.20 5.20 -1.39
CA PRO A 146 -23.49 4.64 -2.71
C PRO A 146 -24.18 5.65 -3.63
N SER A 147 -23.81 5.66 -4.91
CA SER A 147 -24.37 6.57 -5.88
C SER A 147 -24.89 5.83 -7.12
N PRO A 148 -25.90 6.36 -7.84
CA PRO A 148 -26.49 5.70 -9.00
C PRO A 148 -25.48 5.50 -10.15
N GLU A 149 -24.46 6.34 -10.24
CA GLU A 149 -23.40 6.23 -11.25
C GLU A 149 -22.62 4.91 -11.15
N GLU A 150 -22.62 4.26 -9.98
CA GLU A 150 -21.99 2.94 -9.79
C GLU A 150 -22.70 1.81 -10.55
N LEU A 151 -23.97 2.03 -10.94
CA LEU A 151 -24.75 1.07 -11.71
C LEU A 151 -24.52 1.21 -13.23
N ALA A 152 -23.91 2.33 -13.67
CA ALA A 152 -23.58 2.53 -15.06
C ALA A 152 -22.39 1.63 -15.44
N GLU A 153 -22.59 0.79 -16.44
CA GLU A 153 -21.52 -0.04 -17.01
C GLU A 153 -20.78 0.76 -18.08
N GLN A 154 -19.46 0.72 -18.02
CA GLN A 154 -18.57 1.35 -18.99
C GLN A 154 -17.75 0.29 -19.69
N ASP A 155 -17.60 0.42 -21.01
CA ASP A 155 -16.73 -0.45 -21.79
C ASP A 155 -15.30 -0.40 -21.25
N GLY A 156 -14.68 -1.57 -21.10
CA GLY A 156 -13.32 -1.71 -20.59
C GLY A 156 -13.20 -1.77 -19.07
N GLU A 157 -14.29 -1.66 -18.31
CA GLU A 157 -14.26 -1.95 -16.87
C GLU A 157 -14.29 -3.46 -16.61
N LEU A 158 -13.53 -3.90 -15.58
CA LEU A 158 -13.26 -5.30 -15.26
C LEU A 158 -13.68 -5.65 -13.83
N ASP A 159 -14.09 -6.90 -13.62
CA ASP A 159 -14.39 -7.43 -12.28
C ASP A 159 -13.10 -7.71 -11.47
N ASP A 160 -12.00 -8.02 -12.17
CA ASP A 160 -10.66 -8.22 -11.63
C ASP A 160 -9.64 -7.36 -12.41
N PRO A 161 -9.62 -6.03 -12.19
CA PRO A 161 -8.89 -5.09 -13.03
C PRO A 161 -7.38 -5.25 -13.02
N ILE A 162 -6.83 -5.93 -12.00
CA ILE A 162 -5.40 -6.17 -11.86
C ILE A 162 -5.02 -7.65 -11.96
N ALA A 163 -5.97 -8.51 -12.36
CA ALA A 163 -5.78 -9.95 -12.54
C ALA A 163 -5.29 -10.69 -11.28
N ASP A 164 -5.84 -10.35 -10.10
CA ASP A 164 -5.46 -11.06 -8.86
C ASP A 164 -5.72 -12.57 -8.96
N HIS A 165 -6.81 -13.00 -9.62
CA HIS A 165 -7.18 -14.40 -9.77
C HIS A 165 -6.17 -15.19 -10.60
N ALA A 166 -5.63 -14.60 -11.67
CA ALA A 166 -4.64 -15.26 -12.54
C ALA A 166 -3.32 -15.57 -11.82
N PHE A 167 -3.02 -14.81 -10.76
CA PHE A 167 -1.81 -14.96 -9.95
C PHE A 167 -2.08 -15.58 -8.58
N SER A 168 -3.22 -16.25 -8.39
CA SER A 168 -3.60 -16.90 -7.13
C SER A 168 -3.35 -18.41 -7.21
N PRO A 169 -2.14 -18.91 -6.83
CA PRO A 169 -1.78 -20.32 -6.91
C PRO A 169 -2.57 -21.19 -5.93
N VAL A 170 -3.01 -20.60 -4.81
CA VAL A 170 -3.86 -21.22 -3.80
C VAL A 170 -4.91 -20.22 -3.32
N PRO A 171 -6.03 -20.67 -2.72
CA PRO A 171 -7.03 -19.76 -2.15
C PRO A 171 -6.41 -18.75 -1.17
N ARG A 172 -6.92 -17.52 -1.19
CA ARG A 172 -6.52 -16.42 -0.29
C ARG A 172 -5.08 -15.93 -0.43
N LEU A 173 -4.39 -16.26 -1.53
CA LEU A 173 -3.04 -15.81 -1.78
C LEU A 173 -2.86 -15.39 -3.24
N THR A 174 -2.24 -14.23 -3.47
CA THR A 174 -1.79 -13.79 -4.80
C THR A 174 -0.28 -13.65 -4.79
N HIS A 175 0.40 -14.32 -5.74
CA HIS A 175 1.86 -14.31 -5.91
C HIS A 175 2.22 -13.80 -7.30
N ARG A 176 2.28 -12.47 -7.45
CA ARG A 176 2.60 -11.80 -8.73
C ARG A 176 4.07 -11.40 -8.83
N HIS A 177 4.72 -11.13 -7.70
CA HIS A 177 6.09 -10.66 -7.63
C HIS A 177 6.98 -11.71 -6.98
N ALA A 178 8.22 -11.84 -7.44
CA ALA A 178 9.12 -12.92 -7.01
C ALA A 178 9.37 -12.99 -5.49
N ASP A 179 9.36 -11.85 -4.79
CA ASP A 179 9.80 -11.73 -3.40
C ASP A 179 8.68 -11.48 -2.38
N ARG A 180 7.42 -11.34 -2.84
CA ARG A 180 6.30 -10.96 -1.97
C ARG A 180 4.96 -11.50 -2.42
N VAL A 181 4.08 -11.73 -1.45
CA VAL A 181 2.72 -12.21 -1.68
C VAL A 181 1.68 -11.33 -0.99
N LEU A 182 0.46 -11.29 -1.57
CA LEU A 182 -0.73 -10.81 -0.89
C LEU A 182 -1.39 -11.97 -0.17
N LEU A 183 -1.69 -11.80 1.12
CA LEU A 183 -2.47 -12.76 1.92
C LEU A 183 -3.81 -12.13 2.28
N PHE A 184 -4.90 -12.71 1.78
CA PHE A 184 -6.27 -12.25 2.01
C PHE A 184 -6.78 -12.80 3.35
N ALA A 185 -6.42 -12.09 4.44
CA ALA A 185 -6.74 -12.52 5.80
C ALA A 185 -8.25 -12.54 6.06
N THR A 186 -8.99 -11.61 5.43
CA THR A 186 -10.45 -11.49 5.51
C THR A 186 -11.01 -10.86 4.24
N TYR A 187 -12.32 -11.03 4.00
CA TYR A 187 -13.08 -10.31 2.97
C TYR A 187 -14.06 -9.29 3.57
N GLN A 188 -13.88 -8.96 4.86
CA GLN A 188 -14.67 -7.94 5.54
C GLN A 188 -13.86 -6.65 5.70
N CYS A 189 -14.55 -5.50 5.65
CA CYS A 189 -13.98 -4.20 5.90
C CYS A 189 -14.76 -3.48 7.01
N ALA A 190 -14.09 -2.60 7.74
CA ALA A 190 -14.74 -1.65 8.63
C ALA A 190 -15.57 -0.61 7.85
N VAL A 191 -15.07 -0.22 6.66
CA VAL A 191 -15.76 0.68 5.72
C VAL A 191 -15.67 0.10 4.30
N TYR A 192 -16.76 0.11 3.53
CA TYR A 192 -16.73 -0.27 2.11
C TYR A 192 -16.62 0.98 1.24
N CYS A 193 -15.40 1.22 0.75
CA CYS A 193 -15.09 2.33 -0.15
C CYS A 193 -15.79 2.17 -1.50
N ARG A 194 -16.43 3.22 -2.01
CA ARG A 194 -17.14 3.16 -3.29
C ARG A 194 -16.20 3.06 -4.50
N PHE A 195 -14.96 3.47 -4.35
CA PHE A 195 -13.88 3.38 -5.34
C PHE A 195 -13.02 2.10 -5.23
N CYS A 196 -13.42 1.13 -4.40
CA CYS A 196 -12.61 -0.07 -4.16
C CYS A 196 -12.54 -0.94 -5.42
N PHE A 197 -11.31 -1.20 -5.91
CA PHE A 197 -11.11 -2.05 -7.09
C PHE A 197 -11.41 -3.54 -6.84
N ARG A 198 -11.46 -3.97 -5.58
CA ARG A 198 -11.82 -5.34 -5.16
C ARG A 198 -13.28 -5.50 -4.75
N LYS A 199 -14.14 -4.52 -5.02
CA LYS A 199 -15.54 -4.55 -4.53
C LYS A 199 -16.33 -5.78 -5.03
N GLU A 200 -16.06 -6.26 -6.24
CA GLU A 200 -16.68 -7.48 -6.78
C GLU A 200 -16.23 -8.73 -5.99
N SER A 201 -14.93 -8.90 -5.77
CA SER A 201 -14.38 -10.02 -4.98
C SER A 201 -14.85 -9.99 -3.51
N LEU A 202 -14.95 -8.79 -2.90
CA LEU A 202 -15.44 -8.65 -1.53
C LEU A 202 -16.93 -9.01 -1.39
N THR A 203 -17.68 -8.95 -2.48
CA THR A 203 -19.12 -9.27 -2.50
C THR A 203 -19.34 -10.76 -2.76
N SER A 204 -18.59 -11.37 -3.67
CA SER A 204 -18.79 -12.74 -4.16
C SER A 204 -18.15 -13.82 -3.27
N ILE A 205 -17.02 -13.51 -2.59
CA ILE A 205 -16.27 -14.51 -1.82
C ILE A 205 -16.77 -14.59 -0.38
N GLY A 206 -16.78 -15.81 0.15
CA GLY A 206 -17.32 -16.19 1.45
C GLY A 206 -16.79 -15.39 2.66
N ARG A 207 -17.51 -15.42 3.73
CA ARG A 207 -17.45 -14.49 4.87
C ARG A 207 -16.38 -14.85 5.89
N GLY A 208 -15.69 -13.83 6.40
CA GLY A 208 -14.95 -13.87 7.66
C GLY A 208 -13.58 -14.53 7.63
N PHE A 209 -12.96 -14.49 8.79
CA PHE A 209 -11.74 -15.20 9.11
C PHE A 209 -12.04 -16.69 9.33
N SER A 210 -11.26 -17.58 8.71
CA SER A 210 -11.20 -19.00 9.03
C SER A 210 -9.73 -19.40 9.01
N ARG A 211 -9.29 -20.03 10.08
CA ARG A 211 -7.93 -20.57 10.22
C ARG A 211 -7.66 -21.61 9.14
N GLU A 212 -8.60 -22.55 8.98
CA GLU A 212 -8.50 -23.67 8.04
C GLU A 212 -8.41 -23.16 6.59
N ALA A 213 -9.10 -22.05 6.28
CA ALA A 213 -9.07 -21.45 4.95
C ALA A 213 -7.73 -20.73 4.64
N LEU A 214 -6.90 -20.43 5.63
CA LEU A 214 -5.58 -19.82 5.45
C LEU A 214 -4.44 -20.85 5.39
N GLU A 215 -4.65 -22.08 5.84
CA GLU A 215 -3.59 -23.11 5.85
C GLU A 215 -2.95 -23.37 4.48
N PRO A 216 -3.69 -23.46 3.35
CA PRO A 216 -3.06 -23.59 2.03
C PRO A 216 -2.13 -22.42 1.69
N ALA A 217 -2.47 -21.20 2.10
CA ALA A 217 -1.65 -20.02 1.88
C ALA A 217 -0.37 -20.05 2.74
N PHE A 218 -0.46 -20.44 4.00
CA PHE A 218 0.71 -20.59 4.87
C PHE A 218 1.65 -21.69 4.36
N ALA A 219 1.12 -22.85 3.99
CA ALA A 219 1.91 -23.94 3.42
C ALA A 219 2.61 -23.51 2.12
N TYR A 220 1.93 -22.71 1.29
CA TYR A 220 2.54 -22.15 0.10
C TYR A 220 3.71 -21.22 0.44
N ILE A 221 3.53 -20.30 1.40
CA ILE A 221 4.59 -19.36 1.82
C ILE A 221 5.78 -20.14 2.38
N GLU A 222 5.56 -21.16 3.20
CA GLU A 222 6.61 -22.02 3.77
C GLU A 222 7.43 -22.75 2.70
N ALA A 223 6.78 -23.18 1.61
CA ALA A 223 7.42 -23.91 0.51
C ALA A 223 8.18 -23.02 -0.49
N HIS A 224 8.07 -21.68 -0.39
CA HIS A 224 8.64 -20.73 -1.35
C HIS A 224 9.66 -19.79 -0.67
N PRO A 225 10.94 -20.18 -0.55
CA PRO A 225 11.96 -19.45 0.21
C PRO A 225 12.34 -18.09 -0.43
N GLU A 226 11.95 -17.84 -1.67
CA GLU A 226 12.09 -16.55 -2.34
C GLU A 226 11.17 -15.47 -1.75
N ILE A 227 10.06 -15.83 -1.10
CA ILE A 227 9.12 -14.90 -0.48
C ILE A 227 9.77 -14.29 0.77
N ARG A 228 10.04 -12.99 0.73
CA ARG A 228 10.62 -12.21 1.83
C ARG A 228 9.61 -11.34 2.54
N GLU A 229 8.49 -11.04 1.89
CA GLU A 229 7.46 -10.15 2.39
C GLU A 229 6.06 -10.76 2.25
N VAL A 230 5.28 -10.64 3.31
CA VAL A 230 3.84 -10.98 3.30
C VAL A 230 3.05 -9.71 3.50
N ILE A 231 2.07 -9.47 2.63
CA ILE A 231 1.20 -8.28 2.66
C ILE A 231 -0.21 -8.74 3.05
N LEU A 232 -0.64 -8.41 4.26
CA LEU A 232 -2.03 -8.64 4.68
C LEU A 232 -2.94 -7.63 3.99
N THR A 233 -3.99 -8.16 3.35
CA THR A 233 -4.96 -7.39 2.57
C THR A 233 -6.26 -8.19 2.42
N GLY A 234 -7.01 -7.94 1.35
CA GLY A 234 -8.28 -8.59 1.01
C GLY A 234 -9.42 -7.63 1.22
N GLY A 235 -10.17 -7.82 2.32
CA GLY A 235 -10.91 -6.76 2.98
C GLY A 235 -9.92 -5.92 3.80
N ASP A 236 -10.28 -5.53 4.99
CA ASP A 236 -9.36 -4.81 5.87
C ASP A 236 -8.89 -5.70 7.01
N PRO A 237 -7.60 -6.08 7.05
CA PRO A 237 -7.07 -6.98 8.06
C PRO A 237 -7.28 -6.50 9.49
N LEU A 238 -7.23 -5.18 9.76
CA LEU A 238 -7.40 -4.65 11.11
C LEU A 238 -8.86 -4.65 11.60
N SER A 239 -9.80 -5.06 10.75
CA SER A 239 -11.17 -5.37 11.17
C SER A 239 -11.28 -6.74 11.88
N LEU A 240 -10.23 -7.57 11.84
CA LEU A 240 -10.17 -8.84 12.55
C LEU A 240 -9.99 -8.64 14.07
N PRO A 241 -10.45 -9.60 14.91
CA PRO A 241 -10.13 -9.62 16.34
C PRO A 241 -8.62 -9.73 16.58
N ASP A 242 -8.12 -9.13 17.67
CA ASP A 242 -6.70 -9.15 18.03
C ASP A 242 -6.13 -10.57 18.10
N LYS A 243 -6.89 -11.52 18.65
CA LYS A 243 -6.49 -12.94 18.70
C LYS A 243 -6.19 -13.51 17.31
N ALA A 244 -7.00 -13.19 16.30
CA ALA A 244 -6.78 -13.65 14.93
C ALA A 244 -5.51 -13.01 14.33
N LEU A 245 -5.26 -11.74 14.61
CA LEU A 245 -4.04 -11.05 14.15
C LEU A 245 -2.79 -11.64 14.79
N VAL A 246 -2.82 -11.96 16.08
CA VAL A 246 -1.73 -12.67 16.78
C VAL A 246 -1.44 -14.02 16.12
N GLU A 247 -2.48 -14.81 15.83
CA GLU A 247 -2.33 -16.11 15.18
C GLU A 247 -1.73 -16.00 13.78
N ILE A 248 -2.25 -15.09 12.94
CA ILE A 248 -1.71 -14.85 11.58
C ILE A 248 -0.25 -14.41 11.66
N ARG A 249 0.06 -13.43 12.52
CA ARG A 249 1.43 -12.94 12.70
C ARG A 249 2.36 -14.05 13.16
N ALA A 250 1.98 -14.84 14.15
CA ALA A 250 2.79 -15.94 14.66
C ALA A 250 3.09 -17.01 13.59
N ARG A 251 2.11 -17.35 12.74
CA ARG A 251 2.31 -18.27 11.61
C ARG A 251 3.32 -17.72 10.59
N ILE A 252 3.22 -16.42 10.26
CA ILE A 252 4.15 -15.77 9.32
C ILE A 252 5.56 -15.67 9.95
N GLU A 253 5.67 -15.36 11.23
CA GLU A 253 6.94 -15.27 11.96
C GLU A 253 7.67 -16.62 12.11
N ALA A 254 6.93 -17.73 12.12
CA ALA A 254 7.51 -19.07 12.11
C ALA A 254 8.26 -19.39 10.82
N VAL A 255 7.94 -18.70 9.71
CA VAL A 255 8.61 -18.88 8.42
C VAL A 255 9.93 -18.09 8.41
N ALA A 256 11.05 -18.80 8.46
CA ALA A 256 12.39 -18.22 8.70
C ALA A 256 12.86 -17.24 7.62
N HIS A 257 12.43 -17.43 6.37
CA HIS A 257 12.85 -16.59 5.24
C HIS A 257 12.02 -15.30 5.10
N VAL A 258 10.83 -15.19 5.73
CA VAL A 258 10.05 -13.96 5.74
C VAL A 258 10.68 -12.93 6.67
N ARG A 259 10.83 -11.69 6.20
CA ARG A 259 11.50 -10.59 6.88
C ARG A 259 10.61 -9.40 7.17
N LEU A 260 9.54 -9.23 6.40
CA LEU A 260 8.65 -8.07 6.47
C LEU A 260 7.19 -8.52 6.47
N LEU A 261 6.42 -7.95 7.37
CA LEU A 261 4.97 -8.00 7.36
C LEU A 261 4.43 -6.61 7.01
N ARG A 262 3.69 -6.49 5.90
CA ARG A 262 3.02 -5.24 5.54
C ARG A 262 1.51 -5.42 5.71
N ILE A 263 0.84 -4.39 6.18
CA ILE A 263 -0.60 -4.41 6.41
C ILE A 263 -1.23 -3.24 5.67
N HIS A 264 -2.12 -3.53 4.72
CA HIS A 264 -2.91 -2.51 4.04
C HIS A 264 -4.24 -2.34 4.75
N THR A 265 -4.53 -1.14 5.25
CA THR A 265 -5.71 -0.88 6.08
C THR A 265 -6.25 0.53 5.94
N ARG A 266 -7.56 0.68 6.05
CA ARG A 266 -8.22 1.97 6.20
C ARG A 266 -8.77 2.18 7.61
N VAL A 267 -8.56 1.22 8.53
CA VAL A 267 -9.04 1.30 9.92
C VAL A 267 -8.58 2.57 10.65
N PRO A 268 -7.29 2.99 10.61
CA PRO A 268 -6.87 4.21 11.29
C PRO A 268 -7.59 5.46 10.81
N VAL A 269 -8.15 5.43 9.59
CA VAL A 269 -8.88 6.54 8.95
C VAL A 269 -10.37 6.49 9.29
N ALA A 270 -11.01 5.34 9.03
CA ALA A 270 -12.47 5.22 9.08
C ALA A 270 -13.00 4.74 10.44
N LEU A 271 -12.16 4.10 11.24
CA LEU A 271 -12.52 3.56 12.57
C LEU A 271 -11.32 3.71 13.52
N PRO A 272 -10.85 4.94 13.81
CA PRO A 272 -9.65 5.17 14.61
C PRO A 272 -9.76 4.58 16.03
N SER A 273 -10.95 4.49 16.60
CA SER A 273 -11.22 3.85 17.90
C SER A 273 -10.81 2.37 17.96
N ARG A 274 -10.66 1.68 16.80
CA ARG A 274 -10.16 0.31 16.71
C ARG A 274 -8.64 0.21 16.98
N VAL A 275 -7.90 1.31 16.88
CA VAL A 275 -6.45 1.32 17.16
C VAL A 275 -6.23 1.42 18.68
N THR A 276 -6.53 0.33 19.36
CA THR A 276 -6.34 0.15 20.80
C THR A 276 -4.92 -0.29 21.14
N SER A 277 -4.53 -0.22 22.41
CA SER A 277 -3.27 -0.80 22.88
C SER A 277 -3.23 -2.32 22.67
N GLY A 278 -4.38 -3.00 22.75
CA GLY A 278 -4.51 -4.42 22.41
C GLY A 278 -4.14 -4.70 20.96
N LEU A 279 -4.70 -3.93 20.01
CA LEU A 279 -4.35 -4.03 18.60
C LEU A 279 -2.85 -3.80 18.39
N VAL A 280 -2.28 -2.74 18.96
CA VAL A 280 -0.85 -2.43 18.80
C VAL A 280 0.00 -3.61 19.29
N ARG A 281 -0.28 -4.13 20.48
CA ARG A 281 0.44 -5.32 21.01
C ARG A 281 0.27 -6.56 20.14
N SER A 282 -0.92 -6.76 19.55
CA SER A 282 -1.20 -7.93 18.69
C SER A 282 -0.33 -7.97 17.43
N LEU A 283 0.13 -6.80 16.96
CA LEU A 283 0.95 -6.66 15.76
C LEU A 283 2.45 -6.64 16.07
N GLN A 284 2.85 -6.44 17.32
CA GLN A 284 4.26 -6.44 17.73
C GLN A 284 4.82 -7.85 17.75
N GLY A 285 6.06 -8.02 17.28
CA GLY A 285 6.74 -9.30 17.23
C GLY A 285 8.15 -9.19 16.66
N ARG A 286 8.67 -10.30 16.15
CA ARG A 286 10.02 -10.39 15.56
C ARG A 286 10.15 -9.67 14.21
N LEU A 287 9.10 -9.68 13.41
CA LEU A 287 9.14 -9.08 12.08
C LEU A 287 9.02 -7.55 12.14
N MET A 288 9.71 -6.89 11.20
CA MET A 288 9.40 -5.50 10.90
C MET A 288 7.98 -5.42 10.37
N VAL A 289 7.16 -4.54 10.96
CA VAL A 289 5.79 -4.30 10.51
C VAL A 289 5.68 -2.93 9.87
N THR A 290 5.16 -2.90 8.65
CA THR A 290 4.82 -1.66 7.94
C THR A 290 3.31 -1.58 7.76
N ILE A 291 2.71 -0.48 8.19
CA ILE A 291 1.28 -0.23 8.02
C ILE A 291 1.09 0.80 6.92
N VAL A 292 0.35 0.42 5.89
CA VAL A 292 0.01 1.30 4.77
C VAL A 292 -1.45 1.72 4.95
N THR A 293 -1.61 2.98 5.36
CA THR A 293 -2.92 3.61 5.56
C THR A 293 -3.54 4.06 4.24
N HIS A 294 -4.80 4.49 4.27
CA HIS A 294 -5.52 4.90 3.08
C HIS A 294 -6.34 6.17 3.34
N PHE A 295 -5.64 7.31 3.46
CA PHE A 295 -6.23 8.65 3.46
C PHE A 295 -6.31 9.16 2.02
N ASN A 296 -7.43 9.78 1.65
CA ASN A 296 -7.63 10.42 0.36
C ASN A 296 -7.86 11.92 0.45
N HIS A 297 -8.21 12.45 1.62
CA HIS A 297 -8.48 13.86 1.82
C HIS A 297 -8.01 14.34 3.19
N ALA A 298 -7.54 15.60 3.30
CA ALA A 298 -7.05 16.15 4.57
C ALA A 298 -8.15 16.21 5.66
N ARG A 299 -9.41 16.36 5.30
CA ARG A 299 -10.55 16.31 6.24
C ARG A 299 -10.73 14.96 6.96
N GLU A 300 -10.11 13.89 6.48
CA GLU A 300 -10.04 12.61 7.21
C GLU A 300 -9.07 12.66 8.39
N ILE A 301 -8.21 13.70 8.47
CA ILE A 301 -7.21 13.87 9.52
C ILE A 301 -7.85 14.61 10.70
N THR A 302 -8.32 13.84 11.66
CA THR A 302 -9.00 14.28 12.89
C THR A 302 -8.10 14.08 14.11
N PRO A 303 -8.43 14.63 15.28
CA PRO A 303 -7.72 14.30 16.52
C PRO A 303 -7.70 12.80 16.82
N ALA A 304 -8.79 12.07 16.51
CA ALA A 304 -8.89 10.62 16.71
C ALA A 304 -7.94 9.84 15.77
N THR A 305 -7.87 10.21 14.48
CA THR A 305 -6.95 9.60 13.51
C THR A 305 -5.50 9.95 13.83
N GLU A 306 -5.23 11.13 14.34
CA GLU A 306 -3.90 11.53 14.83
C GLU A 306 -3.46 10.66 16.01
N GLN A 307 -4.34 10.47 16.99
CA GLN A 307 -4.06 9.59 18.13
C GLN A 307 -3.81 8.14 17.69
N ALA A 308 -4.61 7.62 16.75
CA ALA A 308 -4.43 6.28 16.19
C ALA A 308 -3.07 6.13 15.48
N CYS A 309 -2.68 7.08 14.62
CA CYS A 309 -1.39 7.06 13.95
C CYS A 309 -0.23 7.23 14.94
N ARG A 310 -0.40 8.04 15.99
CA ARG A 310 0.60 8.18 17.07
C ARG A 310 0.79 6.87 17.82
N ALA A 311 -0.28 6.18 18.20
CA ALA A 311 -0.21 4.89 18.87
C ALA A 311 0.52 3.83 18.02
N LEU A 312 0.23 3.78 16.73
CA LEU A 312 0.91 2.87 15.79
C LEU A 312 2.41 3.21 15.67
N ARG A 313 2.79 4.48 15.58
CA ARG A 313 4.21 4.89 15.55
C ARG A 313 4.93 4.55 16.86
N GLN A 314 4.30 4.79 18.01
CA GLN A 314 4.82 4.42 19.32
C GLN A 314 4.94 2.90 19.48
N GLY A 315 4.09 2.14 18.79
CA GLY A 315 4.21 0.68 18.67
C GLY A 315 5.41 0.18 17.87
N GLY A 316 6.19 1.10 17.26
CA GLY A 316 7.38 0.79 16.46
C GLY A 316 7.09 0.49 14.99
N PHE A 317 5.91 0.82 14.47
CA PHE A 317 5.52 0.53 13.10
C PHE A 317 5.92 1.67 12.14
N VAL A 318 6.37 1.30 10.94
CA VAL A 318 6.55 2.25 9.83
C VAL A 318 5.20 2.57 9.23
N LEU A 319 4.87 3.87 9.11
CA LEU A 319 3.59 4.30 8.55
C LEU A 319 3.77 4.91 7.17
N LEU A 320 3.06 4.36 6.20
CA LEU A 320 2.98 4.83 4.83
C LEU A 320 1.51 5.10 4.48
N ASN A 321 1.26 5.94 3.48
CA ASN A 321 -0.08 6.16 2.94
C ASN A 321 -0.14 5.90 1.44
N GLN A 322 -1.18 5.20 1.01
CA GLN A 322 -1.55 5.05 -0.39
C GLN A 322 -2.91 5.71 -0.61
N SER A 323 -2.92 6.78 -1.39
CA SER A 323 -4.16 7.45 -1.83
C SER A 323 -4.55 6.96 -3.21
N VAL A 324 -5.84 7.06 -3.54
CA VAL A 324 -6.33 6.96 -4.93
C VAL A 324 -6.68 8.36 -5.41
N LEU A 325 -6.28 8.70 -6.63
CA LEU A 325 -6.69 9.95 -7.28
C LEU A 325 -8.14 9.82 -7.73
N LEU A 326 -9.03 10.57 -7.10
CA LEU A 326 -10.47 10.47 -7.25
C LEU A 326 -11.08 11.79 -7.69
N LYS A 327 -11.81 11.75 -8.80
CA LYS A 327 -12.53 12.92 -9.33
C LYS A 327 -13.58 13.42 -8.35
N GLY A 328 -13.55 14.71 -8.06
CA GLY A 328 -14.42 15.38 -7.09
C GLY A 328 -14.05 15.17 -5.63
N VAL A 329 -12.95 14.44 -5.33
CA VAL A 329 -12.49 14.21 -3.96
C VAL A 329 -11.13 14.87 -3.71
N ASN A 330 -10.13 14.57 -4.54
CA ASN A 330 -8.76 15.05 -4.36
C ASN A 330 -8.05 15.34 -5.70
N ASP A 331 -8.79 15.71 -6.72
CA ASP A 331 -8.33 15.95 -8.08
C ASP A 331 -7.89 17.41 -8.32
N THR A 332 -7.49 18.12 -7.26
CA THR A 332 -6.85 19.43 -7.36
C THR A 332 -5.48 19.45 -6.68
N VAL A 333 -4.62 20.38 -7.10
CA VAL A 333 -3.27 20.51 -6.54
C VAL A 333 -3.34 20.89 -5.05
N GLU A 334 -4.23 21.81 -4.70
CA GLU A 334 -4.36 22.36 -3.35
C GLU A 334 -4.78 21.28 -2.35
N VAL A 335 -5.75 20.45 -2.71
CA VAL A 335 -6.24 19.34 -1.86
C VAL A 335 -5.17 18.28 -1.67
N LEU A 336 -4.47 17.90 -2.73
CA LEU A 336 -3.39 16.89 -2.62
C LEU A 336 -2.18 17.44 -1.87
N GLU A 337 -1.84 18.73 -2.07
CA GLU A 337 -0.75 19.40 -1.36
C GLU A 337 -1.01 19.44 0.14
N GLU A 338 -2.23 19.84 0.55
CA GLU A 338 -2.65 19.85 1.94
C GLU A 338 -2.61 18.43 2.54
N LEU A 339 -3.22 17.44 1.87
CA LEU A 339 -3.19 16.06 2.33
C LEU A 339 -1.76 15.54 2.53
N CYS A 340 -0.88 15.75 1.57
CA CYS A 340 0.50 15.26 1.64
C CYS A 340 1.30 15.91 2.77
N ARG A 341 1.08 17.21 3.03
CA ARG A 341 1.70 17.91 4.14
C ARG A 341 1.18 17.43 5.49
N GLU A 342 -0.14 17.37 5.66
CA GLU A 342 -0.77 16.93 6.90
C GLU A 342 -0.41 15.48 7.26
N LEU A 343 -0.37 14.58 6.28
CA LEU A 343 0.10 13.21 6.47
C LEU A 343 1.51 13.18 7.08
N MET A 344 2.45 13.94 6.51
CA MET A 344 3.83 13.91 6.96
C MET A 344 4.06 14.73 8.22
N TYR A 345 3.58 15.97 8.25
CA TYR A 345 3.93 16.93 9.31
C TYR A 345 3.14 16.69 10.60
N ARG A 346 1.87 16.30 10.48
CA ARG A 346 1.01 16.10 11.63
C ARG A 346 0.97 14.62 12.05
N LEU A 347 0.80 13.70 11.09
CA LEU A 347 0.65 12.28 11.42
C LEU A 347 1.98 11.51 11.45
N GLY A 348 3.06 12.01 10.81
CA GLY A 348 4.29 11.27 10.59
C GLY A 348 4.09 10.05 9.70
N VAL A 349 3.16 10.14 8.75
CA VAL A 349 2.82 9.12 7.77
C VAL A 349 3.40 9.54 6.43
N LYS A 350 4.29 8.73 5.85
CA LYS A 350 4.91 9.05 4.55
C LYS A 350 3.90 8.84 3.41
N PRO A 351 3.54 9.89 2.62
CA PRO A 351 2.83 9.70 1.35
C PRO A 351 3.65 8.77 0.45
N TYR A 352 3.15 7.55 0.22
CA TYR A 352 3.88 6.50 -0.48
C TYR A 352 3.45 6.40 -1.94
N TYR A 353 2.19 6.05 -2.18
CA TYR A 353 1.61 6.01 -3.50
C TYR A 353 0.42 6.95 -3.65
N LEU A 354 0.27 7.53 -4.83
CA LEU A 354 -0.97 8.05 -5.37
C LEU A 354 -1.35 7.13 -6.54
N HIS A 355 -2.37 6.29 -6.35
CA HIS A 355 -2.85 5.38 -7.39
C HIS A 355 -3.71 6.13 -8.40
N HIS A 356 -3.47 5.91 -9.68
CA HIS A 356 -4.49 6.14 -10.69
C HIS A 356 -5.65 5.16 -10.48
N GLY A 357 -6.89 5.59 -10.68
CA GLY A 357 -8.06 4.72 -10.48
C GLY A 357 -8.05 3.53 -11.42
N ASP A 358 -8.12 2.30 -10.87
CA ASP A 358 -8.16 1.06 -11.63
C ASP A 358 -9.44 0.97 -12.49
N LEU A 359 -9.41 0.13 -13.55
CA LEU A 359 -10.55 -0.12 -14.42
C LEU A 359 -11.60 -1.01 -13.76
N ALA A 360 -11.89 -0.77 -12.47
CA ALA A 360 -12.89 -1.52 -11.73
C ALA A 360 -14.31 -1.11 -12.12
N ARG A 361 -15.19 -2.11 -12.26
CA ARG A 361 -16.58 -1.92 -12.65
C ARG A 361 -17.32 -0.96 -11.71
N GLY A 362 -18.06 0.01 -12.31
CA GLY A 362 -18.83 1.01 -11.57
C GLY A 362 -17.97 2.02 -10.81
N THR A 363 -16.74 2.32 -11.28
CA THR A 363 -15.87 3.37 -10.69
C THR A 363 -15.53 4.49 -11.67
N ALA A 364 -15.97 4.41 -12.92
CA ALA A 364 -15.61 5.36 -13.97
C ALA A 364 -15.90 6.82 -13.61
N HIS A 365 -17.01 7.08 -12.92
CA HIS A 365 -17.42 8.43 -12.50
C HIS A 365 -16.44 9.09 -11.50
N ARG A 366 -15.58 8.29 -10.86
CA ARG A 366 -14.52 8.76 -9.93
C ARG A 366 -13.12 8.72 -10.54
N ARG A 367 -12.99 8.27 -11.78
CA ARG A 367 -11.67 8.14 -12.43
C ARG A 367 -11.31 9.45 -13.14
N THR A 368 -10.09 9.93 -12.90
CA THR A 368 -9.47 11.01 -13.68
C THR A 368 -8.80 10.45 -14.93
N THR A 369 -8.34 11.29 -15.83
CA THR A 369 -7.44 10.88 -16.91
C THR A 369 -5.98 10.78 -16.42
N ILE A 370 -5.16 9.98 -17.11
CA ILE A 370 -3.72 9.91 -16.83
C ILE A 370 -3.06 11.29 -17.05
N ALA A 371 -3.52 12.05 -18.04
CA ALA A 371 -2.98 13.37 -18.32
C ALA A 371 -3.23 14.35 -17.16
N GLU A 372 -4.43 14.38 -16.59
CA GLU A 372 -4.79 15.17 -15.42
C GLU A 372 -3.90 14.78 -14.22
N GLY A 373 -3.79 13.48 -13.91
CA GLY A 373 -2.97 13.00 -12.81
C GLY A 373 -1.48 13.36 -12.96
N ARG A 374 -0.92 13.26 -14.17
CA ARG A 374 0.46 13.66 -14.47
C ARG A 374 0.67 15.17 -14.29
N ALA A 375 -0.28 15.99 -14.72
CA ALA A 375 -0.22 17.44 -14.55
C ALA A 375 -0.24 17.83 -13.07
N LEU A 376 -1.16 17.26 -12.27
CA LEU A 376 -1.24 17.46 -10.82
C LEU A 376 0.09 17.12 -10.13
N VAL A 377 0.63 15.93 -10.40
CA VAL A 377 1.87 15.45 -9.76
C VAL A 377 3.09 16.27 -10.18
N SER A 378 3.12 16.79 -11.40
CA SER A 378 4.18 17.70 -11.84
C SER A 378 4.25 18.95 -10.96
N VAL A 379 3.09 19.56 -10.67
CA VAL A 379 3.00 20.73 -9.79
C VAL A 379 3.34 20.38 -8.35
N LEU A 380 2.82 19.26 -7.83
CA LEU A 380 3.11 18.81 -6.47
C LEU A 380 4.62 18.60 -6.24
N ARG A 381 5.34 18.04 -7.21
CA ARG A 381 6.79 17.84 -7.13
C ARG A 381 7.57 19.14 -7.00
N ALA A 382 7.09 20.22 -7.61
CA ALA A 382 7.71 21.54 -7.50
C ALA A 382 7.39 22.22 -6.16
N ARG A 383 6.23 21.94 -5.55
CA ARG A 383 5.75 22.62 -4.33
C ARG A 383 6.07 21.88 -3.03
N LEU A 384 6.21 20.55 -3.07
CA LEU A 384 6.37 19.72 -1.88
C LEU A 384 7.82 19.30 -1.66
N SER A 385 8.21 19.19 -0.40
CA SER A 385 9.42 18.47 -0.03
C SER A 385 9.38 17.04 -0.55
N GLY A 386 10.53 16.47 -0.96
CA GLY A 386 10.62 15.09 -1.45
C GLY A 386 10.00 14.06 -0.51
N ILE A 387 10.09 14.30 0.82
CA ILE A 387 9.48 13.41 1.82
C ILE A 387 7.94 13.45 1.81
N CYS A 388 7.33 14.54 1.32
CA CYS A 388 5.87 14.68 1.20
C CYS A 388 5.34 14.21 -0.16
N ASN A 389 6.20 14.00 -1.15
CA ASN A 389 5.78 13.62 -2.49
C ASN A 389 5.46 12.12 -2.57
N PRO A 390 4.24 11.71 -3.00
CA PRO A 390 3.94 10.34 -3.35
C PRO A 390 4.48 9.97 -4.73
N VAL A 391 4.63 8.68 -4.99
CA VAL A 391 4.84 8.18 -6.35
C VAL A 391 3.47 7.97 -7.01
N TYR A 392 3.20 8.67 -8.12
CA TYR A 392 1.99 8.45 -8.91
C TYR A 392 2.14 7.17 -9.73
N VAL A 393 1.23 6.23 -9.57
CA VAL A 393 1.35 4.87 -10.11
C VAL A 393 0.04 4.39 -10.75
N LEU A 394 0.18 3.51 -11.74
CA LEU A 394 -0.90 2.75 -12.34
C LEU A 394 -0.60 1.26 -12.16
N ASP A 395 -1.58 0.50 -11.70
CA ASP A 395 -1.57 -0.95 -11.80
C ASP A 395 -2.05 -1.34 -13.20
N LEU A 396 -1.15 -1.90 -14.00
CA LEU A 396 -1.49 -2.31 -15.36
C LEU A 396 -2.45 -3.50 -15.33
N PRO A 397 -3.46 -3.53 -16.23
CA PRO A 397 -4.31 -4.69 -16.43
C PRO A 397 -3.49 -5.96 -16.71
N ASP A 398 -4.15 -7.12 -16.63
CA ASP A 398 -3.58 -8.44 -16.92
C ASP A 398 -2.32 -8.78 -16.08
N GLY A 399 -2.20 -8.15 -14.91
CA GLY A 399 -1.09 -8.41 -14.00
C GLY A 399 0.25 -7.81 -14.44
N GLY A 400 0.24 -6.82 -15.33
CA GLY A 400 1.42 -6.12 -15.83
C GLY A 400 2.22 -5.37 -14.76
N GLY A 401 1.74 -5.38 -13.51
CA GLY A 401 2.40 -4.78 -12.35
C GLY A 401 2.16 -3.28 -12.21
N LYS A 402 2.79 -2.71 -11.20
CA LYS A 402 2.66 -1.31 -10.83
C LYS A 402 3.74 -0.48 -11.50
N VAL A 403 3.33 0.50 -12.34
CA VAL A 403 4.26 1.37 -13.07
C VAL A 403 4.13 2.82 -12.62
N PRO A 404 5.26 3.55 -12.43
CA PRO A 404 5.23 4.97 -12.16
C PRO A 404 4.75 5.76 -13.40
N LEU A 405 3.78 6.65 -13.21
CA LEU A 405 3.26 7.56 -14.24
C LEU A 405 3.78 9.00 -14.09
N GLY A 406 4.74 9.23 -13.19
CA GLY A 406 5.29 10.57 -12.94
C GLY A 406 5.82 11.24 -14.22
N PRO A 407 5.95 12.58 -14.23
CA PRO A 407 6.53 13.29 -15.36
C PRO A 407 7.95 12.80 -15.64
N CYS A 408 8.27 12.63 -16.93
CA CYS A 408 9.65 12.41 -17.36
C CYS A 408 10.33 13.77 -17.48
N HIS A 409 11.43 13.96 -16.76
CA HIS A 409 12.24 15.16 -16.81
C HIS A 409 13.35 15.08 -17.88
N VAL A 410 13.65 13.89 -18.38
CA VAL A 410 14.60 13.67 -19.48
C VAL A 410 13.90 13.88 -20.81
N GLU A 411 14.36 14.81 -21.62
CA GLU A 411 13.77 15.13 -22.92
C GLU A 411 14.55 14.54 -24.09
N ALA A 412 15.88 14.59 -24.03
CA ALA A 412 16.75 14.09 -25.06
C ALA A 412 18.15 13.76 -24.50
N GLN A 413 18.88 12.94 -25.23
CA GLN A 413 20.29 12.64 -24.98
C GLN A 413 21.07 12.78 -26.30
N ASP A 414 22.23 13.42 -26.21
CA ASP A 414 23.20 13.52 -27.32
C ASP A 414 24.61 13.20 -26.76
N GLY A 415 25.10 12.01 -27.07
CA GLY A 415 26.30 11.48 -26.46
C GLY A 415 26.23 11.44 -24.93
N LYS A 416 27.14 12.16 -24.27
CA LYS A 416 27.16 12.30 -22.78
C LYS A 416 26.31 13.47 -22.28
N THR A 417 25.63 14.21 -23.15
CA THR A 417 24.87 15.39 -22.78
C THR A 417 23.38 15.09 -22.78
N TRP A 418 22.74 15.33 -21.64
CA TRP A 418 21.31 15.16 -21.41
C TRP A 418 20.61 16.52 -21.40
N ARG A 419 19.44 16.60 -22.00
CA ARG A 419 18.52 17.72 -21.86
C ARG A 419 17.50 17.38 -20.81
N ILE A 420 17.52 18.12 -19.69
CA ILE A 420 16.70 17.81 -18.52
C ILE A 420 15.83 19.03 -18.21
N ARG A 421 14.52 18.80 -18.09
CA ARG A 421 13.57 19.81 -17.69
C ARG A 421 13.57 19.96 -16.16
N GLY A 422 13.90 21.16 -15.68
CA GLY A 422 13.83 21.52 -14.27
C GLY A 422 12.39 21.63 -13.76
N GLN A 423 12.24 21.78 -12.45
CA GLN A 423 10.93 22.00 -11.81
C GLN A 423 10.32 23.37 -12.16
N ASP A 424 11.14 24.31 -12.56
CA ASP A 424 10.76 25.63 -13.08
C ASP A 424 10.29 25.61 -14.55
N GLY A 425 10.28 24.41 -15.17
CA GLY A 425 9.91 24.21 -16.57
C GLY A 425 11.02 24.45 -17.57
N GLU A 426 12.16 25.03 -17.18
CA GLU A 426 13.28 25.33 -18.05
C GLU A 426 14.11 24.08 -18.37
N VAL A 427 14.55 23.96 -19.62
CA VAL A 427 15.38 22.84 -20.09
C VAL A 427 16.86 23.20 -19.98
N ARG A 428 17.60 22.40 -19.23
CA ARG A 428 19.04 22.57 -19.02
C ARG A 428 19.83 21.40 -19.59
N ALA A 429 21.02 21.69 -20.09
CA ALA A 429 21.97 20.65 -20.47
C ALA A 429 22.73 20.17 -19.23
N TYR A 430 22.84 18.85 -19.09
CA TYR A 430 23.68 18.18 -18.10
C TYR A 430 24.62 17.23 -18.83
N THR A 431 25.92 17.51 -18.76
CA THR A 431 26.93 16.65 -19.39
C THR A 431 27.55 15.73 -18.35
N GLU A 432 27.47 14.43 -18.59
CA GLU A 432 28.10 13.42 -17.73
C GLU A 432 29.63 13.55 -17.85
N VAL A 433 30.27 13.75 -16.69
CA VAL A 433 31.72 13.65 -16.55
C VAL A 433 32.01 12.26 -15.99
N ALA A 434 32.20 11.29 -16.85
CA ALA A 434 32.69 9.99 -16.42
C ALA A 434 34.15 10.13 -16.04
N GLY A 435 34.52 9.78 -14.83
CA GLY A 435 35.92 9.51 -14.50
C GLY A 435 36.39 8.34 -15.35
N ASP A 436 37.62 8.42 -15.86
CA ASP A 436 38.25 7.27 -16.50
C ASP A 436 38.33 6.16 -15.45
N LEU A 437 37.56 5.06 -15.65
CA LEU A 437 37.61 3.85 -14.85
C LEU A 437 38.79 3.01 -15.26
#